data_e9bba27e2b044ba2d3e05cbdc9bda996
#
_entry.id   e9bba27e2b044ba2d3e05cbdc9bda996
#
_cell.length_a   1.000
_cell.length_b   1.000
_cell.length_c   1.000
_cell.angle_alpha   90.00
_cell.angle_beta   90.00
_cell.angle_gamma   90.00
#
_symmetry.space_group_name_H-M   'P 1'
#
loop_
_entity.id
_entity.type
_entity.pdbx_description
1 polymer ?
#
loop_
_entity_poly.entity_id
_entity_poly.type
_entity_poly.pdbx_seq_one_letter_code
_entity_poly.pdbx_strand_id
1 'polypeptide(L)'
;MINNKVLALPAERTGAFAKRYVNILMLFFPITSFVLAPSVPGTTIITVLSALLMITIPLSATLKEEKGVFFLELTYFFCVIIVLSFISQFMNLVTHLKLPEDLILINRGDYTRTFYRASHITQTMSLIMGFIIYGFVKHLSNDTIVKYIYWGLRLLCFYALYEFFLYALTGINGDFMANRTLGYGDTSASLFQTFSLGPVSLMRLKGYTGEPSMFVFTVFPFWVLTFALKRRFDMYLLLICLLFTFSTTAYFFMLLFISYWFIHKRHYQVFYYMCIFIILFCFVIQLNMFQHLFDSLYEFIFGGKIGGDATSSRERTKSFVNHIEFWASLNGISQLFGIGFGYVRSSDFFSTILPNNGVVGFLIFTWFRSE
;
A
#
# COMPACT_ATOMS: atom_id res chain seq x y z
N MET A 1 55.33 -10.47 -3.62
CA MET A 1 54.00 -9.88 -3.32
C MET A 1 52.96 -10.85 -3.80
N ILE A 2 52.52 -11.76 -2.96
CA ILE A 2 51.48 -12.77 -3.28
C ILE A 2 50.13 -12.02 -3.19
N ASN A 3 49.41 -12.08 -4.27
CA ASN A 3 48.15 -11.34 -4.53
C ASN A 3 47.05 -11.79 -3.57
N ASN A 4 46.85 -11.09 -2.46
CA ASN A 4 45.81 -11.36 -1.43
C ASN A 4 44.35 -11.32 -1.95
N LYS A 5 44.15 -11.14 -3.26
CA LYS A 5 42.82 -11.12 -3.89
C LYS A 5 42.23 -12.50 -4.16
N VAL A 6 42.99 -13.57 -4.03
CA VAL A 6 42.52 -14.91 -4.39
C VAL A 6 41.93 -15.68 -3.22
N LEU A 7 42.10 -15.20 -1.98
CA LEU A 7 41.59 -15.83 -0.76
C LEU A 7 40.57 -14.95 -0.02
N ALA A 8 39.77 -14.14 -0.74
CA ALA A 8 38.52 -13.65 -0.15
C ALA A 8 37.66 -14.87 0.19
N LEU A 9 37.58 -15.17 1.48
CA LEU A 9 36.88 -16.33 2.04
C LEU A 9 35.48 -16.44 1.40
N PRO A 10 34.98 -17.65 1.13
CA PRO A 10 33.62 -17.88 0.58
C PRO A 10 32.55 -17.09 1.36
N ALA A 11 32.82 -16.77 2.59
CA ALA A 11 32.05 -16.00 3.54
C ALA A 11 31.78 -14.56 3.08
N GLU A 12 32.76 -13.75 2.68
CA GLU A 12 32.56 -12.38 2.20
C GLU A 12 31.73 -12.32 0.91
N ARG A 13 31.90 -13.32 0.04
CA ARG A 13 31.11 -13.42 -1.20
C ARG A 13 29.63 -13.70 -0.94
N THR A 14 29.32 -14.49 0.08
CA THR A 14 27.91 -14.83 0.39
C THR A 14 27.17 -13.66 1.04
N GLY A 15 27.85 -12.85 1.89
CA GLY A 15 27.28 -11.63 2.45
C GLY A 15 27.00 -10.57 1.37
N ALA A 16 27.94 -10.39 0.43
CA ALA A 16 27.75 -9.51 -0.71
C ALA A 16 26.61 -9.99 -1.62
N PHE A 17 26.41 -11.29 -1.78
CA PHE A 17 25.31 -11.86 -2.55
C PHE A 17 23.95 -11.55 -1.91
N ALA A 18 23.80 -11.80 -0.59
CA ALA A 18 22.55 -11.53 0.11
C ALA A 18 22.15 -10.04 0.02
N LYS A 19 23.10 -9.12 0.27
CA LYS A 19 22.88 -7.67 0.12
C LYS A 19 22.48 -7.28 -1.31
N ARG A 20 23.12 -7.86 -2.31
CA ARG A 20 22.79 -7.61 -3.71
C ARG A 20 21.41 -8.18 -4.08
N TYR A 21 21.08 -9.36 -3.55
CA TYR A 21 19.79 -9.99 -3.76
C TYR A 21 18.65 -9.12 -3.20
N VAL A 22 18.79 -8.63 -1.95
CA VAL A 22 17.81 -7.73 -1.33
C VAL A 22 17.61 -6.44 -2.15
N ASN A 23 18.69 -5.87 -2.67
CA ASN A 23 18.59 -4.70 -3.52
C ASN A 23 17.81 -5.00 -4.82
N ILE A 24 18.09 -6.13 -5.48
CA ILE A 24 17.39 -6.56 -6.69
C ILE A 24 15.90 -6.84 -6.39
N LEU A 25 15.60 -7.42 -5.23
CA LEU A 25 14.24 -7.66 -4.76
C LEU A 25 13.39 -6.37 -4.81
N MET A 26 14.01 -5.22 -4.50
CA MET A 26 13.34 -3.92 -4.51
C MET A 26 12.95 -3.41 -5.90
N LEU A 27 13.35 -4.04 -6.98
CA LEU A 27 12.79 -3.76 -8.32
C LEU A 27 11.33 -4.20 -8.43
N PHE A 28 10.94 -5.21 -7.67
CA PHE A 28 9.64 -5.89 -7.80
C PHE A 28 8.61 -5.43 -6.77
N PHE A 29 9.00 -4.58 -5.79
CA PHE A 29 8.07 -4.17 -4.73
C PHE A 29 6.80 -3.45 -5.24
N PRO A 30 6.83 -2.69 -6.36
CA PRO A 30 5.63 -2.00 -6.81
C PRO A 30 4.68 -2.91 -7.60
N ILE A 31 5.07 -4.16 -7.88
CA ILE A 31 4.25 -5.10 -8.65
C ILE A 31 3.35 -5.87 -7.67
N THR A 32 2.13 -5.37 -7.47
CA THR A 32 1.16 -5.95 -6.53
C THR A 32 -0.05 -6.61 -7.20
N SER A 33 -0.32 -6.29 -8.46
CA SER A 33 -1.44 -6.85 -9.24
C SER A 33 -1.11 -8.16 -9.96
N PHE A 34 0.15 -8.58 -9.93
CA PHE A 34 0.59 -9.85 -10.52
C PHE A 34 0.98 -10.84 -9.42
N VAL A 35 0.39 -12.04 -9.46
CA VAL A 35 0.69 -13.15 -8.55
C VAL A 35 1.20 -14.34 -9.34
N LEU A 36 2.22 -15.03 -8.83
CA LEU A 36 2.83 -16.19 -9.48
C LEU A 36 1.92 -17.42 -9.44
N ALA A 37 1.11 -17.55 -8.39
CA ALA A 37 0.07 -18.57 -8.27
C ALA A 37 -1.29 -17.88 -8.09
N PRO A 38 -2.11 -17.74 -9.14
CA PRO A 38 -3.41 -17.03 -9.07
C PRO A 38 -4.36 -17.55 -8.00
N SER A 39 -4.29 -18.86 -7.69
CA SER A 39 -5.06 -19.50 -6.62
C SER A 39 -4.65 -19.05 -5.21
N VAL A 40 -3.47 -18.43 -5.04
CA VAL A 40 -2.95 -17.99 -3.75
C VAL A 40 -2.61 -16.51 -3.80
N PRO A 41 -3.52 -15.61 -3.39
CA PRO A 41 -3.38 -14.15 -3.56
C PRO A 41 -2.11 -13.52 -2.97
N GLY A 42 -1.46 -14.18 -2.01
CA GLY A 42 -0.23 -13.70 -1.37
C GLY A 42 1.07 -13.95 -2.17
N THR A 43 1.03 -14.65 -3.29
CA THR A 43 2.21 -15.06 -4.06
C THR A 43 2.68 -14.02 -5.07
N THR A 44 2.86 -12.77 -4.62
CA THR A 44 3.51 -11.75 -5.46
C THR A 44 4.99 -12.08 -5.68
N ILE A 45 5.60 -11.51 -6.73
CA ILE A 45 7.00 -11.77 -7.07
C ILE A 45 7.90 -11.49 -5.85
N ILE A 46 7.70 -10.37 -5.17
CA ILE A 46 8.50 -9.99 -4.01
C ILE A 46 8.35 -10.97 -2.85
N THR A 47 7.15 -11.49 -2.57
CA THR A 47 6.93 -12.44 -1.47
C THR A 47 7.59 -13.79 -1.75
N VAL A 48 7.50 -14.29 -2.98
CA VAL A 48 8.15 -15.56 -3.35
C VAL A 48 9.68 -15.45 -3.32
N LEU A 49 10.23 -14.37 -3.87
CA LEU A 49 11.68 -14.12 -3.81
C LEU A 49 12.18 -13.93 -2.36
N SER A 50 11.38 -13.28 -1.51
CA SER A 50 11.70 -13.13 -0.08
C SER A 50 11.65 -14.46 0.66
N ALA A 51 10.71 -15.34 0.35
CA ALA A 51 10.65 -16.69 0.92
C ALA A 51 11.88 -17.51 0.51
N LEU A 52 12.32 -17.44 -0.74
CA LEU A 52 13.55 -18.10 -1.20
C LEU A 52 14.78 -17.57 -0.46
N LEU A 53 14.90 -16.26 -0.26
CA LEU A 53 15.99 -15.68 0.51
C LEU A 53 15.95 -16.14 1.97
N MET A 54 14.77 -16.25 2.57
CA MET A 54 14.59 -16.70 3.95
C MET A 54 15.11 -18.13 4.16
N ILE A 55 14.99 -19.00 3.15
CA ILE A 55 15.55 -20.37 3.20
C ILE A 55 17.08 -20.34 3.10
N THR A 56 17.66 -19.43 2.33
CA THR A 56 19.10 -19.39 2.07
C THR A 56 19.92 -18.66 3.13
N ILE A 57 19.35 -17.67 3.81
CA ILE A 57 20.03 -16.86 4.85
C ILE A 57 20.58 -17.72 6.01
N PRO A 58 19.85 -18.67 6.62
CA PRO A 58 20.36 -19.51 7.70
C PRO A 58 21.61 -20.29 7.30
N LEU A 59 21.70 -20.71 6.04
CA LEU A 59 22.81 -21.48 5.50
C LEU A 59 24.07 -20.62 5.26
N SER A 60 23.93 -19.29 5.27
CA SER A 60 25.07 -18.39 5.08
C SER A 60 25.90 -18.29 6.34
N ALA A 61 27.19 -18.62 6.26
CA ALA A 61 28.15 -18.49 7.36
C ALA A 61 28.52 -17.01 7.68
N THR A 62 28.26 -16.11 6.76
CA THR A 62 28.48 -14.68 6.87
C THR A 62 27.27 -13.96 7.46
N LEU A 63 27.43 -12.72 7.87
CA LEU A 63 26.36 -11.89 8.44
C LEU A 63 25.89 -12.38 9.82
N LYS A 64 26.81 -12.91 10.67
CA LYS A 64 26.41 -13.48 11.98
C LYS A 64 25.65 -12.49 12.85
N GLU A 65 26.11 -11.23 12.90
CA GLU A 65 25.49 -10.18 13.72
C GLU A 65 24.17 -9.71 13.14
N GLU A 66 24.15 -9.28 11.87
CA GLU A 66 22.93 -8.79 11.21
C GLU A 66 21.86 -9.89 11.18
N LYS A 67 22.24 -11.14 10.97
CA LYS A 67 21.36 -12.30 11.01
C LYS A 67 20.79 -12.53 12.41
N GLY A 68 21.64 -12.42 13.44
CA GLY A 68 21.22 -12.61 14.83
C GLY A 68 20.14 -11.61 15.24
N VAL A 69 20.35 -10.33 14.94
CA VAL A 69 19.38 -9.25 15.23
C VAL A 69 18.10 -9.46 14.43
N PHE A 70 18.19 -9.76 13.14
CA PHE A 70 17.03 -10.03 12.29
C PHE A 70 16.17 -11.19 12.85
N PHE A 71 16.77 -12.32 13.18
CA PHE A 71 16.02 -13.47 13.72
C PHE A 71 15.47 -13.18 15.12
N LEU A 72 16.15 -12.38 15.93
CA LEU A 72 15.64 -11.96 17.22
C LEU A 72 14.38 -11.09 17.05
N GLU A 73 14.42 -10.06 16.20
CA GLU A 73 13.26 -9.21 15.89
C GLU A 73 12.11 -10.05 15.31
N LEU A 74 12.40 -10.96 14.40
CA LEU A 74 11.40 -11.87 13.83
C LEU A 74 10.77 -12.77 14.90
N THR A 75 11.56 -13.27 15.84
CA THR A 75 11.05 -14.07 16.96
C THR A 75 10.12 -13.25 17.85
N TYR A 76 10.51 -12.04 18.22
CA TYR A 76 9.63 -11.14 18.98
C TYR A 76 8.32 -10.87 18.24
N PHE A 77 8.39 -10.60 16.95
CA PHE A 77 7.22 -10.38 16.12
C PHE A 77 6.29 -11.60 16.10
N PHE A 78 6.84 -12.79 15.94
CA PHE A 78 6.09 -14.05 16.02
C PHE A 78 5.44 -14.25 17.39
N CYS A 79 6.17 -14.00 18.48
CA CYS A 79 5.63 -14.11 19.82
C CYS A 79 4.43 -13.17 20.04
N VAL A 80 4.54 -11.92 19.59
CA VAL A 80 3.43 -10.96 19.67
C VAL A 80 2.21 -11.44 18.88
N ILE A 81 2.40 -11.89 17.65
CA ILE A 81 1.30 -12.41 16.81
C ILE A 81 0.65 -13.63 17.46
N ILE A 82 1.43 -14.58 17.97
CA ILE A 82 0.91 -15.79 18.61
C ILE A 82 0.09 -15.42 19.84
N VAL A 83 0.60 -14.54 20.71
CA VAL A 83 -0.09 -14.12 21.94
C VAL A 83 -1.39 -13.40 21.60
N LEU A 84 -1.36 -12.43 20.68
CA LEU A 84 -2.56 -11.69 20.27
C LEU A 84 -3.59 -12.63 19.61
N SER A 85 -3.14 -13.54 18.74
CA SER A 85 -4.01 -14.53 18.11
C SER A 85 -4.62 -15.49 19.14
N PHE A 86 -3.84 -15.95 20.10
CA PHE A 86 -4.34 -16.83 21.15
C PHE A 86 -5.43 -16.13 21.98
N ILE A 87 -5.18 -14.91 22.45
CA ILE A 87 -6.15 -14.15 23.25
C ILE A 87 -7.42 -13.90 22.47
N SER A 88 -7.32 -13.40 21.22
CA SER A 88 -8.51 -13.11 20.40
C SER A 88 -9.32 -14.36 20.10
N GLN A 89 -8.67 -15.47 19.74
CA GLN A 89 -9.36 -16.72 19.43
C GLN A 89 -9.99 -17.37 20.68
N PHE A 90 -9.29 -17.32 21.82
CA PHE A 90 -9.85 -17.79 23.09
C PHE A 90 -11.10 -16.98 23.47
N MET A 91 -11.04 -15.65 23.34
CA MET A 91 -12.19 -14.79 23.61
C MET A 91 -13.36 -15.05 22.66
N ASN A 92 -13.11 -15.24 21.37
CA ASN A 92 -14.15 -15.60 20.39
C ASN A 92 -14.87 -16.89 20.77
N LEU A 93 -14.15 -17.87 21.33
CA LEU A 93 -14.72 -19.13 21.78
C LEU A 93 -15.57 -18.95 23.04
N VAL A 94 -15.05 -18.25 24.06
CA VAL A 94 -15.72 -18.06 25.37
C VAL A 94 -16.97 -17.19 25.24
N THR A 95 -16.90 -16.13 24.41
CA THR A 95 -18.01 -15.17 24.26
C THR A 95 -19.05 -15.60 23.24
N HIS A 96 -18.84 -16.76 22.56
CA HIS A 96 -19.69 -17.19 21.44
C HIS A 96 -19.92 -16.07 20.44
N LEU A 97 -18.83 -15.43 20.00
CA LEU A 97 -18.84 -14.29 19.08
C LEU A 97 -19.82 -14.53 17.91
N LYS A 98 -20.63 -13.53 17.60
CA LYS A 98 -21.48 -13.52 16.42
C LYS A 98 -21.00 -12.43 15.47
N LEU A 99 -20.83 -12.76 14.20
CA LEU A 99 -20.43 -11.80 13.18
C LEU A 99 -21.68 -11.31 12.45
N PRO A 100 -22.03 -10.02 12.53
CA PRO A 100 -23.15 -9.45 11.80
C PRO A 100 -22.94 -9.51 10.29
N GLU A 101 -24.01 -9.65 9.53
CA GLU A 101 -23.98 -9.69 8.05
C GLU A 101 -23.59 -8.34 7.43
N ASP A 102 -23.73 -7.27 8.17
CA ASP A 102 -23.32 -5.91 7.76
C ASP A 102 -21.81 -5.69 7.71
N LEU A 103 -21.05 -6.60 8.31
CA LEU A 103 -19.58 -6.52 8.27
C LEU A 103 -19.04 -7.04 6.94
N ILE A 104 -18.02 -6.38 6.43
CA ILE A 104 -17.30 -6.87 5.26
C ILE A 104 -16.21 -7.85 5.72
N LEU A 105 -16.51 -9.15 5.62
CA LEU A 105 -15.54 -10.19 5.92
C LEU A 105 -14.60 -10.43 4.75
N ILE A 106 -13.33 -10.74 5.03
CA ILE A 106 -12.33 -11.07 4.00
C ILE A 106 -12.74 -12.32 3.24
N ASN A 107 -13.17 -13.38 3.96
CA ASN A 107 -13.83 -14.55 3.37
C ASN A 107 -15.35 -14.39 3.54
N ARG A 108 -16.04 -13.94 2.51
CA ARG A 108 -17.50 -13.83 2.48
C ARG A 108 -18.14 -15.23 2.49
N GLY A 109 -19.33 -15.30 3.06
CA GLY A 109 -20.17 -16.51 3.03
C GLY A 109 -20.07 -17.40 4.27
N ASP A 110 -19.12 -17.19 5.17
CA ASP A 110 -19.00 -17.98 6.40
C ASP A 110 -19.03 -17.07 7.64
N TYR A 111 -20.20 -16.49 7.93
CA TYR A 111 -20.41 -15.68 9.15
C TYR A 111 -20.54 -16.52 10.42
N THR A 112 -20.77 -17.83 10.27
CA THR A 112 -20.95 -18.74 11.40
C THR A 112 -19.63 -19.18 12.02
N ARG A 113 -18.56 -19.23 11.21
CA ARG A 113 -17.24 -19.63 11.68
C ARG A 113 -16.51 -18.46 12.33
N THR A 114 -16.48 -18.42 13.64
CA THR A 114 -15.87 -17.37 14.44
C THR A 114 -14.53 -17.76 15.05
N PHE A 115 -14.17 -19.04 15.01
CA PHE A 115 -12.92 -19.56 15.54
C PHE A 115 -12.00 -20.03 14.41
N TYR A 116 -10.77 -19.54 14.37
CA TYR A 116 -9.73 -19.84 13.37
C TYR A 116 -10.22 -19.84 11.92
N ARG A 117 -10.61 -18.66 11.44
CA ARG A 117 -10.99 -18.48 10.03
C ARG A 117 -9.78 -18.66 9.11
N ALA A 118 -10.00 -19.20 7.90
CA ALA A 118 -8.96 -19.30 6.89
C ALA A 118 -8.34 -17.94 6.53
N SER A 119 -9.13 -16.86 6.56
CA SER A 119 -8.63 -15.50 6.35
C SER A 119 -7.65 -15.04 7.45
N HIS A 120 -7.88 -15.43 8.70
CA HIS A 120 -6.94 -15.16 9.80
C HIS A 120 -5.55 -15.74 9.49
N ILE A 121 -5.49 -16.98 9.07
CA ILE A 121 -4.24 -17.66 8.74
C ILE A 121 -3.54 -16.99 7.53
N THR A 122 -4.28 -16.79 6.44
CA THR A 122 -3.69 -16.23 5.20
C THR A 122 -3.24 -14.78 5.36
N GLN A 123 -3.99 -13.96 6.10
CA GLN A 123 -3.60 -12.57 6.37
C GLN A 123 -2.42 -12.49 7.34
N THR A 124 -2.39 -13.34 8.37
CA THR A 124 -1.24 -13.45 9.27
C THR A 124 0.03 -13.86 8.52
N MET A 125 -0.04 -14.82 7.62
CA MET A 125 1.10 -15.19 6.74
C MET A 125 1.55 -14.01 5.87
N SER A 126 0.62 -13.24 5.31
CA SER A 126 0.95 -12.04 4.53
C SER A 126 1.64 -10.96 5.38
N LEU A 127 1.18 -10.78 6.63
CA LEU A 127 1.80 -9.86 7.58
C LEU A 127 3.23 -10.28 7.94
N ILE A 128 3.45 -11.58 8.20
CA ILE A 128 4.78 -12.14 8.46
C ILE A 128 5.71 -11.91 7.26
N MET A 129 5.24 -12.14 6.04
CA MET A 129 6.04 -11.89 4.84
C MET A 129 6.39 -10.41 4.68
N GLY A 130 5.45 -9.50 4.98
CA GLY A 130 5.73 -8.06 5.03
C GLY A 130 6.83 -7.71 6.03
N PHE A 131 6.80 -8.31 7.23
CA PHE A 131 7.83 -8.10 8.24
C PHE A 131 9.19 -8.67 7.82
N ILE A 132 9.22 -9.84 7.19
CA ILE A 132 10.45 -10.43 6.63
C ILE A 132 11.08 -9.49 5.60
N ILE A 133 10.28 -8.94 4.67
CA ILE A 133 10.77 -7.99 3.68
C ILE A 133 11.33 -6.73 4.35
N TYR A 134 10.62 -6.20 5.35
CA TYR A 134 11.11 -5.07 6.15
C TYR A 134 12.45 -5.39 6.82
N GLY A 135 12.58 -6.54 7.48
CA GLY A 135 13.82 -6.95 8.12
C GLY A 135 14.99 -7.14 7.14
N PHE A 136 14.71 -7.66 5.93
CA PHE A 136 15.72 -7.74 4.88
C PHE A 136 16.21 -6.36 4.44
N VAL A 137 15.29 -5.40 4.27
CA VAL A 137 15.66 -4.03 3.92
C VAL A 137 16.45 -3.38 5.06
N LYS A 138 16.03 -3.57 6.30
CA LYS A 138 16.67 -2.96 7.49
C LYS A 138 18.08 -3.50 7.73
N HIS A 139 18.26 -4.83 7.69
CA HIS A 139 19.49 -5.48 8.14
C HIS A 139 20.41 -5.98 7.02
N LEU A 140 19.86 -6.27 5.83
CA LEU A 140 20.60 -6.93 4.75
C LEU A 140 20.70 -6.07 3.48
N SER A 141 20.26 -4.80 3.51
CA SER A 141 20.44 -3.90 2.38
C SER A 141 21.75 -3.11 2.46
N ASN A 142 22.03 -2.34 1.42
CA ASN A 142 23.08 -1.33 1.40
C ASN A 142 22.59 -0.05 0.69
N ASP A 143 23.38 1.00 0.68
CA ASP A 143 23.02 2.32 0.12
C ASP A 143 22.56 2.27 -1.34
N THR A 144 22.96 1.24 -2.08
CA THR A 144 22.53 1.09 -3.48
C THR A 144 21.06 0.69 -3.62
N ILE A 145 20.39 0.27 -2.53
CA ILE A 145 18.96 -0.11 -2.54
C ILE A 145 18.08 1.02 -3.11
N VAL A 146 18.41 2.27 -2.79
CA VAL A 146 17.70 3.46 -3.29
C VAL A 146 17.67 3.48 -4.83
N LYS A 147 18.79 3.09 -5.47
CA LYS A 147 18.85 2.99 -6.93
C LYS A 147 17.86 1.97 -7.48
N TYR A 148 17.76 0.78 -6.84
CA TYR A 148 16.87 -0.29 -7.29
C TYR A 148 15.40 0.07 -7.06
N ILE A 149 15.07 0.68 -5.92
CA ILE A 149 13.72 1.21 -5.64
C ILE A 149 13.28 2.17 -6.75
N TYR A 150 14.10 3.16 -7.10
CA TYR A 150 13.73 4.12 -8.16
C TYR A 150 13.70 3.49 -9.55
N TRP A 151 14.49 2.45 -9.83
CA TRP A 151 14.34 1.69 -11.07
C TRP A 151 13.00 0.92 -11.11
N GLY A 152 12.60 0.29 -10.00
CA GLY A 152 11.28 -0.35 -9.89
C GLY A 152 10.14 0.64 -10.12
N LEU A 153 10.23 1.83 -9.51
CA LEU A 153 9.24 2.90 -9.71
C LEU A 153 9.21 3.44 -11.12
N ARG A 154 10.36 3.60 -11.79
CA ARG A 154 10.42 4.00 -13.19
C ARG A 154 9.73 2.97 -14.09
N LEU A 155 10.01 1.68 -13.90
CA LEU A 155 9.33 0.62 -14.64
C LEU A 155 7.82 0.66 -14.42
N LEU A 156 7.36 0.84 -13.16
CA LEU A 156 5.96 1.03 -12.86
C LEU A 156 5.36 2.23 -13.60
N CYS A 157 6.03 3.39 -13.55
CA CYS A 157 5.54 4.62 -14.18
C CYS A 157 5.49 4.51 -15.69
N PHE A 158 6.52 3.96 -16.34
CA PHE A 158 6.52 3.78 -17.80
C PHE A 158 5.43 2.82 -18.27
N TYR A 159 5.22 1.72 -17.55
CA TYR A 159 4.11 0.82 -17.88
C TYR A 159 2.74 1.49 -17.65
N ALA A 160 2.58 2.22 -16.57
CA ALA A 160 1.34 2.93 -16.29
C ALA A 160 1.04 4.02 -17.33
N LEU A 161 2.06 4.75 -17.80
CA LEU A 161 1.93 5.71 -18.91
C LEU A 161 1.61 4.99 -20.24
N TYR A 162 2.23 3.83 -20.48
CA TYR A 162 1.89 3.01 -21.63
C TYR A 162 0.41 2.61 -21.64
N GLU A 163 -0.12 2.08 -20.51
CA GLU A 163 -1.54 1.75 -20.37
C GLU A 163 -2.42 2.99 -20.65
N PHE A 164 -2.06 4.12 -20.04
CA PHE A 164 -2.81 5.37 -20.16
C PHE A 164 -2.89 5.87 -21.61
N PHE A 165 -1.75 5.97 -22.28
CA PHE A 165 -1.71 6.45 -23.65
C PHE A 165 -2.30 5.45 -24.64
N LEU A 166 -2.13 4.15 -24.44
CA LEU A 166 -2.78 3.15 -25.29
C LEU A 166 -4.29 3.31 -25.21
N TYR A 167 -4.85 3.43 -24.01
CA TYR A 167 -6.27 3.64 -23.84
C TYR A 167 -6.75 4.98 -24.43
N ALA A 168 -6.03 6.07 -24.20
CA ALA A 168 -6.39 7.39 -24.72
C ALA A 168 -6.42 7.45 -26.26
N LEU A 169 -5.54 6.67 -26.93
CA LEU A 169 -5.43 6.67 -28.39
C LEU A 169 -6.32 5.62 -29.08
N THR A 170 -6.54 4.47 -28.44
CA THR A 170 -7.20 3.32 -29.07
C THR A 170 -8.48 2.87 -28.39
N GLY A 171 -8.74 3.33 -27.16
CA GLY A 171 -9.83 2.83 -26.32
C GLY A 171 -9.61 1.40 -25.78
N ILE A 172 -8.43 0.79 -26.06
CA ILE A 172 -8.13 -0.58 -25.64
C ILE A 172 -7.48 -0.57 -24.25
N ASN A 173 -7.94 -1.45 -23.36
CA ASN A 173 -7.28 -1.67 -22.08
C ASN A 173 -5.90 -2.33 -22.30
N GLY A 174 -4.83 -1.64 -21.90
CA GLY A 174 -3.44 -2.11 -22.00
C GLY A 174 -2.96 -2.98 -20.84
N ASP A 175 -3.85 -3.39 -19.94
CA ASP A 175 -3.48 -4.22 -18.79
C ASP A 175 -3.35 -5.70 -19.18
N PHE A 176 -2.15 -6.09 -19.61
CA PHE A 176 -1.84 -7.47 -19.98
C PHE A 176 -1.15 -8.26 -18.85
N MET A 177 -0.78 -7.60 -17.76
CA MET A 177 0.06 -8.20 -16.71
C MET A 177 -0.70 -8.52 -15.44
N ALA A 178 -1.84 -7.87 -15.16
CA ALA A 178 -2.59 -8.12 -13.95
C ALA A 178 -3.34 -9.46 -14.05
N ASN A 179 -3.11 -10.32 -13.05
CA ASN A 179 -3.83 -11.59 -12.91
C ASN A 179 -4.43 -11.77 -11.51
N ARG A 180 -4.30 -10.74 -10.63
CA ARG A 180 -4.89 -10.73 -9.30
C ARG A 180 -6.28 -10.11 -9.34
N THR A 181 -7.29 -10.86 -8.93
CA THR A 181 -8.65 -10.34 -8.76
C THR A 181 -8.70 -9.42 -7.55
N LEU A 182 -8.97 -8.13 -7.78
CA LEU A 182 -9.07 -7.12 -6.72
C LEU A 182 -10.52 -6.78 -6.37
N GLY A 183 -11.48 -7.15 -7.20
CA GLY A 183 -12.92 -6.90 -7.03
C GLY A 183 -13.69 -8.11 -6.51
N TYR A 184 -14.93 -7.86 -6.11
CA TYR A 184 -15.87 -8.90 -5.71
C TYR A 184 -16.73 -9.29 -6.92
N GLY A 185 -16.60 -10.54 -7.35
CA GLY A 185 -17.52 -11.14 -8.32
C GLY A 185 -17.17 -11.01 -9.79
N ASP A 186 -16.18 -10.20 -10.16
CA ASP A 186 -15.73 -10.04 -11.54
C ASP A 186 -14.47 -10.82 -11.84
N THR A 187 -14.44 -11.40 -13.04
CA THR A 187 -13.29 -12.13 -13.60
C THR A 187 -12.18 -11.19 -14.10
N SER A 188 -12.39 -9.88 -14.04
CA SER A 188 -11.37 -8.90 -14.43
C SER A 188 -10.26 -8.78 -13.38
N ALA A 189 -9.04 -9.02 -13.80
CA ALA A 189 -7.87 -9.08 -12.92
C ALA A 189 -7.50 -7.73 -12.28
N SER A 190 -8.04 -6.60 -12.72
CA SER A 190 -7.75 -5.27 -12.18
C SER A 190 -8.96 -4.35 -12.24
N LEU A 191 -9.04 -3.41 -11.30
CA LEU A 191 -10.06 -2.36 -11.31
C LEU A 191 -9.75 -1.35 -12.41
N PHE A 192 -10.36 -1.56 -13.57
CA PHE A 192 -10.32 -0.62 -14.68
C PHE A 192 -11.32 0.50 -14.44
N GLN A 193 -10.82 1.71 -14.20
CA GLN A 193 -11.64 2.89 -13.91
C GLN A 193 -11.39 3.94 -14.98
N THR A 194 -12.47 4.34 -15.66
CA THR A 194 -12.48 5.43 -16.60
C THR A 194 -13.22 6.63 -16.05
N PHE A 195 -12.96 7.78 -16.59
CA PHE A 195 -13.75 8.98 -16.39
C PHE A 195 -13.94 9.71 -17.71
N SER A 196 -15.07 10.39 -17.86
CA SER A 196 -15.39 11.14 -19.06
C SER A 196 -15.14 12.62 -18.82
N LEU A 197 -14.32 13.21 -19.68
CA LEU A 197 -14.10 14.65 -19.74
C LEU A 197 -14.77 15.16 -21.03
N GLY A 198 -16.07 15.46 -20.95
CA GLY A 198 -16.87 15.76 -22.13
C GLY A 198 -16.91 14.54 -23.07
N PRO A 199 -16.53 14.70 -24.36
CA PRO A 199 -16.55 13.62 -25.34
C PRO A 199 -15.39 12.62 -25.20
N VAL A 200 -14.39 12.92 -24.35
CA VAL A 200 -13.18 12.08 -24.20
C VAL A 200 -13.29 11.25 -22.95
N SER A 201 -13.19 9.92 -23.10
CA SER A 201 -13.05 9.00 -21.98
C SER A 201 -11.57 8.74 -21.73
N LEU A 202 -11.11 8.97 -20.50
CA LEU A 202 -9.73 8.72 -20.07
C LEU A 202 -9.70 7.63 -19.00
N MET A 203 -8.63 6.85 -19.02
CA MET A 203 -8.35 5.87 -17.98
C MET A 203 -7.68 6.54 -16.80
N ARG A 204 -7.99 6.10 -15.57
CA ARG A 204 -7.21 6.46 -14.38
C ARG A 204 -5.95 5.62 -14.30
N LEU A 205 -4.79 6.28 -14.19
CA LEU A 205 -3.50 5.60 -14.15
C LEU A 205 -3.38 4.70 -12.92
N LYS A 206 -3.02 3.42 -13.13
CA LYS A 206 -2.88 2.40 -12.09
C LYS A 206 -1.62 1.54 -12.20
N GLY A 207 -1.18 1.21 -13.43
CA GLY A 207 -0.03 0.34 -13.68
C GLY A 207 -0.12 -1.02 -12.99
N TYR A 208 1.02 -1.57 -12.59
CA TYR A 208 1.13 -2.87 -11.89
C TYR A 208 0.54 -2.89 -10.47
N THR A 209 0.01 -1.80 -9.96
CA THR A 209 -0.61 -1.77 -8.63
C THR A 209 -2.07 -2.22 -8.64
N GLY A 210 -2.67 -2.29 -9.84
CA GLY A 210 -4.03 -2.79 -10.07
C GLY A 210 -5.14 -1.81 -9.70
N GLU A 211 -4.87 -0.76 -8.91
CA GLU A 211 -5.82 0.27 -8.52
C GLU A 211 -5.15 1.64 -8.41
N PRO A 212 -5.79 2.75 -8.87
CA PRO A 212 -5.20 4.09 -8.79
C PRO A 212 -4.84 4.54 -7.38
N SER A 213 -5.63 4.20 -6.38
CA SER A 213 -5.33 4.52 -4.97
C SER A 213 -4.09 3.77 -4.46
N MET A 214 -3.93 2.51 -4.83
CA MET A 214 -2.74 1.72 -4.48
C MET A 214 -1.48 2.27 -5.15
N PHE A 215 -1.61 2.77 -6.39
CA PHE A 215 -0.52 3.49 -7.07
C PHE A 215 -0.06 4.69 -6.26
N VAL A 216 -1.01 5.50 -5.76
CA VAL A 216 -0.69 6.68 -4.93
C VAL A 216 0.06 6.26 -3.66
N PHE A 217 -0.43 5.28 -2.91
CA PHE A 217 0.23 4.80 -1.70
C PHE A 217 1.63 4.22 -1.97
N THR A 218 1.83 3.61 -3.13
CA THR A 218 3.13 3.07 -3.52
C THR A 218 4.12 4.15 -3.95
N VAL A 219 3.67 5.16 -4.68
CA VAL A 219 4.56 6.14 -5.35
C VAL A 219 4.76 7.40 -4.53
N PHE A 220 3.75 7.89 -3.82
CA PHE A 220 3.79 9.17 -3.12
C PHE A 220 4.92 9.30 -2.10
N PRO A 221 5.20 8.32 -1.21
CA PRO A 221 6.30 8.43 -0.26
C PRO A 221 7.66 8.62 -0.94
N PHE A 222 7.86 7.93 -2.05
CA PHE A 222 9.10 8.03 -2.82
C PHE A 222 9.17 9.32 -3.65
N TRP A 223 8.04 9.86 -4.07
CA TRP A 223 8.01 11.21 -4.66
C TRP A 223 8.46 12.26 -3.64
N VAL A 224 7.97 12.21 -2.42
CA VAL A 224 8.44 13.08 -1.31
C VAL A 224 9.94 12.90 -1.09
N LEU A 225 10.44 11.67 -1.10
CA LEU A 225 11.86 11.36 -0.91
C LEU A 225 12.76 11.94 -2.04
N THR A 226 12.24 12.15 -3.26
CA THR A 226 13.01 12.78 -4.35
C THR A 226 13.51 14.16 -4.01
N PHE A 227 12.77 14.92 -3.20
CA PHE A 227 13.18 16.28 -2.77
C PHE A 227 14.41 16.23 -1.85
N ALA A 228 14.45 15.27 -0.92
CA ALA A 228 15.60 15.06 -0.04
C ALA A 228 16.81 14.54 -0.82
N LEU A 229 16.60 13.61 -1.74
CA LEU A 229 17.65 12.98 -2.55
C LEU A 229 18.03 13.80 -3.79
N LYS A 230 17.39 14.94 -4.04
CA LYS A 230 17.63 15.84 -5.20
C LYS A 230 17.53 15.12 -6.56
N ARG A 231 16.64 14.15 -6.68
CA ARG A 231 16.44 13.34 -7.91
C ARG A 231 15.43 14.01 -8.84
N ARG A 232 15.84 15.00 -9.63
CA ARG A 232 14.93 15.82 -10.46
C ARG A 232 14.13 14.99 -11.47
N PHE A 233 14.77 14.06 -12.19
CA PHE A 233 14.07 13.23 -13.18
C PHE A 233 12.94 12.41 -12.53
N ASP A 234 13.27 11.71 -11.43
CA ASP A 234 12.28 10.89 -10.72
C ASP A 234 11.15 11.75 -10.13
N MET A 235 11.50 12.96 -9.65
CA MET A 235 10.52 13.91 -9.13
C MET A 235 9.44 14.26 -10.16
N TYR A 236 9.84 14.60 -11.38
CA TYR A 236 8.89 14.95 -12.45
C TYR A 236 8.13 13.73 -12.97
N LEU A 237 8.81 12.60 -13.17
CA LEU A 237 8.17 11.36 -13.65
C LEU A 237 7.09 10.89 -12.68
N LEU A 238 7.42 10.80 -11.38
CA LEU A 238 6.47 10.37 -10.36
C LEU A 238 5.33 11.39 -10.21
N LEU A 239 5.61 12.70 -10.27
CA LEU A 239 4.58 13.75 -10.22
C LEU A 239 3.58 13.61 -11.36
N ILE A 240 4.05 13.48 -12.60
CA ILE A 240 3.18 13.30 -13.78
C ILE A 240 2.28 12.08 -13.59
N CYS A 241 2.85 10.96 -13.17
CA CYS A 241 2.06 9.75 -12.94
C CYS A 241 1.04 9.93 -11.80
N LEU A 242 1.40 10.60 -10.70
CA LEU A 242 0.47 10.91 -9.60
C LEU A 242 -0.69 11.79 -10.07
N LEU A 243 -0.44 12.78 -10.92
CA LEU A 243 -1.49 13.63 -11.49
C LEU A 243 -2.46 12.80 -12.36
N PHE A 244 -1.95 11.90 -13.19
CA PHE A 244 -2.77 11.08 -14.07
C PHE A 244 -3.50 9.92 -13.37
N THR A 245 -3.24 9.68 -12.08
CA THR A 245 -4.10 8.78 -11.29
C THR A 245 -5.52 9.32 -11.13
N PHE A 246 -5.73 10.63 -11.29
CA PHE A 246 -6.98 11.33 -11.02
C PHE A 246 -7.57 10.93 -9.66
N SER A 247 -6.69 10.78 -8.66
CA SER A 247 -7.07 10.39 -7.32
C SER A 247 -7.13 11.59 -6.38
N THR A 248 -8.27 11.80 -5.74
CA THR A 248 -8.41 12.84 -4.70
C THR A 248 -7.39 12.67 -3.58
N THR A 249 -7.06 11.42 -3.23
CA THR A 249 -6.01 11.11 -2.25
C THR A 249 -4.63 11.61 -2.70
N ALA A 250 -4.30 11.46 -4.00
CA ALA A 250 -3.04 11.98 -4.55
C ALA A 250 -2.97 13.50 -4.42
N TYR A 251 -4.02 14.18 -4.86
CA TYR A 251 -4.07 15.64 -4.83
C TYR A 251 -4.03 16.19 -3.41
N PHE A 252 -4.76 15.58 -2.49
CA PHE A 252 -4.76 15.95 -1.09
C PHE A 252 -3.36 15.80 -0.46
N PHE A 253 -2.71 14.64 -0.65
CA PHE A 253 -1.37 14.41 -0.11
C PHE A 253 -0.32 15.31 -0.76
N MET A 254 -0.40 15.56 -2.07
CA MET A 254 0.48 16.51 -2.74
C MET A 254 0.30 17.91 -2.19
N LEU A 255 -0.94 18.37 -1.99
CA LEU A 255 -1.24 19.68 -1.42
C LEU A 255 -0.67 19.82 0.00
N LEU A 256 -0.90 18.82 0.87
CA LEU A 256 -0.36 18.81 2.23
C LEU A 256 1.18 18.87 2.23
N PHE A 257 1.82 18.04 1.40
CA PHE A 257 3.28 18.00 1.33
C PHE A 257 3.86 19.30 0.79
N ILE A 258 3.31 19.84 -0.29
CA ILE A 258 3.76 21.11 -0.89
C ILE A 258 3.59 22.25 0.12
N SER A 259 2.45 22.33 0.82
CA SER A 259 2.20 23.32 1.86
C SER A 259 3.22 23.20 3.00
N TYR A 260 3.42 21.98 3.50
CA TYR A 260 4.45 21.70 4.51
C TYR A 260 5.85 22.11 4.05
N TRP A 261 6.22 21.76 2.82
CA TRP A 261 7.53 22.04 2.26
C TRP A 261 7.81 23.55 2.15
N PHE A 262 6.83 24.34 1.68
CA PHE A 262 6.95 25.80 1.59
C PHE A 262 7.06 26.44 2.98
N ILE A 263 6.29 25.99 3.95
CA ILE A 263 6.36 26.49 5.33
C ILE A 263 7.72 26.13 5.95
N HIS A 264 8.16 24.88 5.82
CA HIS A 264 9.40 24.40 6.39
C HIS A 264 10.65 25.11 5.80
N LYS A 265 10.64 25.38 4.50
CA LYS A 265 11.71 26.11 3.80
C LYS A 265 11.59 27.64 3.95
N ARG A 266 10.63 28.11 4.71
CA ARG A 266 10.34 29.55 4.92
C ARG A 266 10.09 30.33 3.62
N HIS A 267 9.63 29.68 2.57
CA HIS A 267 9.23 30.33 1.32
C HIS A 267 7.79 30.86 1.39
N TYR A 268 7.47 31.62 2.46
CA TYR A 268 6.13 32.13 2.71
C TYR A 268 5.56 32.97 1.56
N GLN A 269 6.42 33.70 0.86
CA GLN A 269 6.01 34.51 -0.31
C GLN A 269 5.47 33.60 -1.43
N VAL A 270 6.17 32.49 -1.74
CA VAL A 270 5.73 31.54 -2.78
C VAL A 270 4.46 30.86 -2.37
N PHE A 271 4.32 30.48 -1.10
CA PHE A 271 3.08 29.92 -0.55
C PHE A 271 1.92 30.92 -0.66
N TYR A 272 2.14 32.19 -0.32
CA TYR A 272 1.16 33.25 -0.45
C TYR A 272 0.71 33.46 -1.91
N TYR A 273 1.66 33.53 -2.86
CA TYR A 273 1.33 33.63 -4.29
C TYR A 273 0.58 32.42 -4.80
N MET A 274 0.90 31.23 -4.33
CA MET A 274 0.18 30.01 -4.67
C MET A 274 -1.28 30.07 -4.17
N CYS A 275 -1.51 30.54 -2.94
CA CYS A 275 -2.86 30.73 -2.41
C CYS A 275 -3.64 31.77 -3.23
N ILE A 276 -3.01 32.90 -3.56
CA ILE A 276 -3.64 33.92 -4.43
C ILE A 276 -3.95 33.33 -5.80
N PHE A 277 -3.03 32.59 -6.39
CA PHE A 277 -3.25 31.93 -7.69
C PHE A 277 -4.44 30.98 -7.64
N ILE A 278 -4.55 30.15 -6.58
CA ILE A 278 -5.68 29.24 -6.40
C ILE A 278 -6.99 30.02 -6.29
N ILE A 279 -7.03 31.10 -5.50
CA ILE A 279 -8.22 31.95 -5.34
C ILE A 279 -8.60 32.58 -6.69
N LEU A 280 -7.63 33.16 -7.41
CA LEU A 280 -7.86 33.75 -8.73
C LEU A 280 -8.31 32.69 -9.74
N PHE A 281 -7.72 31.51 -9.70
CA PHE A 281 -8.11 30.39 -10.56
C PHE A 281 -9.53 29.94 -10.27
N CYS A 282 -9.93 29.81 -8.99
CA CYS A 282 -11.31 29.53 -8.61
C CYS A 282 -12.28 30.63 -9.08
N PHE A 283 -11.83 31.90 -9.05
CA PHE A 283 -12.64 33.02 -9.55
C PHE A 283 -12.78 32.98 -11.08
N VAL A 284 -11.70 32.74 -11.81
CA VAL A 284 -11.70 32.64 -13.28
C VAL A 284 -12.57 31.47 -13.76
N ILE A 285 -12.60 30.38 -13.02
CA ILE A 285 -13.44 29.21 -13.32
C ILE A 285 -14.94 29.52 -13.21
N GLN A 286 -15.32 30.48 -12.38
CA GLN A 286 -16.73 30.91 -12.27
C GLN A 286 -17.20 31.71 -13.51
N LEU A 287 -16.30 32.08 -14.42
CA LEU A 287 -16.69 32.70 -15.69
C LEU A 287 -17.37 31.67 -16.59
N ASN A 288 -18.51 32.02 -17.18
CA ASN A 288 -19.39 31.13 -17.97
C ASN A 288 -18.67 30.28 -19.02
N MET A 289 -17.54 30.76 -19.54
CA MET A 289 -16.75 30.07 -20.58
C MET A 289 -16.10 28.76 -20.06
N PHE A 290 -15.82 28.68 -18.76
CA PHE A 290 -15.16 27.51 -18.12
C PHE A 290 -16.10 26.69 -17.25
N GLN A 291 -17.36 27.11 -17.06
CA GLN A 291 -18.30 26.42 -16.18
C GLN A 291 -18.50 24.97 -16.57
N HIS A 292 -18.71 24.66 -17.83
CA HIS A 292 -18.87 23.27 -18.27
C HIS A 292 -17.65 22.36 -17.98
N LEU A 293 -16.47 22.92 -18.12
CA LEU A 293 -15.23 22.18 -17.85
C LEU A 293 -15.02 22.04 -16.33
N PHE A 294 -15.40 23.07 -15.58
CA PHE A 294 -15.33 23.04 -14.13
C PHE A 294 -16.38 22.13 -13.52
N ASP A 295 -17.61 22.17 -13.98
CA ASP A 295 -18.68 21.30 -13.50
C ASP A 295 -18.30 19.83 -13.75
N SER A 296 -17.73 19.52 -14.91
CA SER A 296 -17.20 18.19 -15.22
C SER A 296 -16.03 17.81 -14.32
N LEU A 297 -15.08 18.71 -14.06
CA LEU A 297 -13.95 18.47 -13.16
C LEU A 297 -14.40 18.44 -11.69
N TYR A 298 -15.30 19.32 -11.28
CA TYR A 298 -15.84 19.38 -9.92
C TYR A 298 -16.66 18.11 -9.63
N GLU A 299 -17.55 17.73 -10.53
CA GLU A 299 -18.31 16.49 -10.39
C GLU A 299 -17.40 15.27 -10.38
N PHE A 300 -16.35 15.28 -11.18
CA PHE A 300 -15.33 14.22 -11.21
C PHE A 300 -14.48 14.18 -9.92
N ILE A 301 -13.98 15.32 -9.43
CA ILE A 301 -13.07 15.35 -8.27
C ILE A 301 -13.86 15.33 -6.95
N PHE A 302 -14.96 16.06 -6.88
CA PHE A 302 -15.68 16.35 -5.65
C PHE A 302 -17.14 15.89 -5.63
N GLY A 303 -17.89 16.06 -6.71
CA GLY A 303 -19.31 15.85 -6.74
C GLY A 303 -19.76 14.46 -6.35
N GLY A 304 -19.10 13.43 -6.91
CA GLY A 304 -19.39 12.06 -6.56
C GLY A 304 -18.77 11.58 -5.23
N LYS A 305 -17.83 12.33 -4.63
CA LYS A 305 -17.07 11.86 -3.45
C LYS A 305 -17.31 12.67 -2.19
N ILE A 306 -17.58 13.97 -2.29
CA ILE A 306 -17.82 14.84 -1.13
C ILE A 306 -19.32 15.04 -0.90
N GLY A 307 -20.13 15.05 -1.97
CA GLY A 307 -21.58 15.16 -1.86
C GLY A 307 -22.32 13.92 -1.35
N GLY A 308 -21.64 12.80 -1.11
CA GLY A 308 -22.25 11.58 -0.59
C GLY A 308 -23.06 10.77 -1.62
N ASP A 309 -23.20 11.24 -2.85
CA ASP A 309 -23.99 10.59 -3.89
C ASP A 309 -23.21 9.52 -4.67
N ALA A 310 -21.86 9.53 -4.61
CA ALA A 310 -21.09 8.43 -5.16
C ALA A 310 -21.29 7.18 -4.30
N THR A 311 -21.78 6.12 -4.91
CA THR A 311 -21.95 4.78 -4.33
C THR A 311 -20.71 4.37 -3.51
N SER A 312 -19.53 4.65 -4.04
CA SER A 312 -18.24 4.37 -3.38
C SER A 312 -17.99 5.16 -2.10
N SER A 313 -18.40 6.44 -2.02
CA SER A 313 -18.24 7.25 -0.80
C SER A 313 -19.20 6.80 0.29
N ARG A 314 -20.46 6.58 -0.10
CA ARG A 314 -21.51 6.10 0.80
C ARG A 314 -21.21 4.72 1.36
N GLU A 315 -20.72 3.82 0.52
CA GLU A 315 -20.29 2.48 0.95
C GLU A 315 -19.11 2.53 1.92
N ARG A 316 -18.15 3.42 1.69
CA ARG A 316 -17.00 3.60 2.60
C ARG A 316 -17.44 4.14 3.96
N THR A 317 -18.30 5.15 3.98
CA THR A 317 -18.82 5.71 5.23
C THR A 317 -19.66 4.68 5.98
N LYS A 318 -20.53 3.95 5.29
CA LYS A 318 -21.32 2.87 5.88
C LYS A 318 -20.40 1.76 6.43
N SER A 319 -19.40 1.36 5.67
CA SER A 319 -18.43 0.37 6.13
C SER A 319 -17.68 0.84 7.37
N PHE A 320 -17.22 2.10 7.40
CA PHE A 320 -16.56 2.69 8.57
C PHE A 320 -17.46 2.62 9.81
N VAL A 321 -18.68 3.14 9.70
CA VAL A 321 -19.64 3.19 10.82
C VAL A 321 -19.94 1.78 11.32
N ASN A 322 -20.35 0.86 10.44
CA ASN A 322 -20.68 -0.51 10.84
C ASN A 322 -19.53 -1.22 11.55
N HIS A 323 -18.28 -1.03 11.10
CA HIS A 323 -17.13 -1.68 11.73
C HIS A 323 -16.78 -1.08 13.08
N ILE A 324 -16.91 0.24 13.25
CA ILE A 324 -16.67 0.90 14.54
C ILE A 324 -17.79 0.57 15.54
N GLU A 325 -19.06 0.58 15.12
CA GLU A 325 -20.18 0.17 15.96
C GLU A 325 -20.06 -1.28 16.41
N PHE A 326 -19.66 -2.17 15.49
CA PHE A 326 -19.38 -3.55 15.84
C PHE A 326 -18.28 -3.65 16.90
N TRP A 327 -17.13 -2.97 16.69
CA TRP A 327 -16.05 -2.97 17.68
C TRP A 327 -16.52 -2.42 19.05
N ALA A 328 -17.30 -1.34 19.06
CA ALA A 328 -17.83 -0.74 20.27
C ALA A 328 -18.85 -1.65 21.00
N SER A 329 -19.52 -2.54 20.26
CA SER A 329 -20.46 -3.53 20.82
C SER A 329 -19.79 -4.76 21.45
N LEU A 330 -18.48 -4.95 21.20
CA LEU A 330 -17.73 -6.07 21.76
C LEU A 330 -17.54 -5.90 23.29
N ASN A 331 -17.31 -7.01 23.98
CA ASN A 331 -16.91 -6.94 25.40
C ASN A 331 -15.53 -6.28 25.58
N GLY A 332 -15.22 -5.76 26.75
CA GLY A 332 -14.02 -4.97 27.01
C GLY A 332 -12.71 -5.67 26.65
N ILE A 333 -12.59 -6.98 26.84
CA ILE A 333 -11.38 -7.73 26.47
C ILE A 333 -11.28 -7.83 24.94
N SER A 334 -12.39 -8.09 24.24
CA SER A 334 -12.39 -8.13 22.76
C SER A 334 -12.22 -6.73 22.16
N GLN A 335 -12.61 -5.65 22.84
CA GLN A 335 -12.26 -4.29 22.43
C GLN A 335 -10.75 -4.02 22.54
N LEU A 336 -10.09 -4.58 23.56
CA LEU A 336 -8.64 -4.43 23.75
C LEU A 336 -7.83 -5.24 22.75
N PHE A 337 -8.21 -6.50 22.47
CA PHE A 337 -7.40 -7.43 21.67
C PHE A 337 -7.97 -7.76 20.29
N GLY A 338 -9.18 -7.30 19.97
CA GLY A 338 -9.88 -7.59 18.73
C GLY A 338 -10.39 -9.02 18.61
N ILE A 339 -10.99 -9.33 17.46
CA ILE A 339 -11.54 -10.66 17.13
C ILE A 339 -10.54 -11.55 16.40
N GLY A 340 -9.39 -11.02 16.00
CA GLY A 340 -8.34 -11.71 15.26
C GLY A 340 -7.98 -11.01 13.96
N PHE A 341 -6.69 -10.95 13.67
CA PHE A 341 -6.17 -10.30 12.46
C PHE A 341 -6.72 -10.96 11.20
N GLY A 342 -7.23 -10.14 10.28
CA GLY A 342 -7.71 -10.63 8.97
C GLY A 342 -9.13 -11.20 8.97
N TYR A 343 -9.95 -10.94 9.96
CA TYR A 343 -11.38 -11.29 9.95
C TYR A 343 -12.18 -10.35 9.09
N VAL A 344 -12.06 -9.04 9.37
CA VAL A 344 -12.83 -8.00 8.68
C VAL A 344 -11.92 -7.12 7.83
N ARG A 345 -12.51 -6.56 6.79
CA ARG A 345 -11.88 -5.59 5.89
C ARG A 345 -12.77 -4.36 5.79
N SER A 346 -12.23 -3.21 6.10
CA SER A 346 -12.91 -1.95 5.87
C SER A 346 -12.17 -1.10 4.82
N SER A 347 -12.71 0.06 4.53
CA SER A 347 -12.16 1.01 3.56
C SER A 347 -11.00 1.84 4.12
N ASP A 348 -10.81 1.84 5.43
CA ASP A 348 -9.78 2.63 6.12
C ASP A 348 -9.06 1.81 7.19
N PHE A 349 -7.95 2.41 7.67
CA PHE A 349 -7.07 1.76 8.62
C PHE A 349 -7.72 1.56 10.00
N PHE A 350 -8.40 2.57 10.54
CA PHE A 350 -8.96 2.51 11.90
C PHE A 350 -10.08 1.49 12.00
N SER A 351 -11.05 1.56 11.09
CA SER A 351 -12.17 0.63 11.07
C SER A 351 -11.76 -0.79 10.64
N THR A 352 -10.54 -0.98 10.14
CA THR A 352 -9.97 -2.30 9.92
C THR A 352 -9.23 -2.82 11.15
N ILE A 353 -8.35 -1.99 11.76
CA ILE A 353 -7.46 -2.48 12.82
C ILE A 353 -8.17 -2.67 14.16
N LEU A 354 -9.11 -1.78 14.51
CA LEU A 354 -9.80 -1.86 15.79
C LEU A 354 -10.64 -3.14 15.93
N PRO A 355 -11.51 -3.54 15.00
CA PRO A 355 -12.21 -4.81 15.11
C PRO A 355 -11.26 -6.01 15.10
N ASN A 356 -10.24 -6.01 14.24
CA ASN A 356 -9.33 -7.15 14.08
C ASN A 356 -8.37 -7.33 15.26
N ASN A 357 -7.74 -6.24 15.73
CA ASN A 357 -6.60 -6.29 16.69
C ASN A 357 -6.84 -5.51 17.96
N GLY A 358 -7.96 -4.80 18.07
CA GLY A 358 -8.30 -3.98 19.23
C GLY A 358 -7.35 -2.79 19.45
N VAL A 359 -7.50 -2.14 20.59
CA VAL A 359 -6.68 -1.00 21.01
C VAL A 359 -5.22 -1.40 21.17
N VAL A 360 -4.93 -2.58 21.74
CA VAL A 360 -3.57 -3.06 21.95
C VAL A 360 -2.84 -3.25 20.62
N GLY A 361 -3.48 -3.88 19.64
CA GLY A 361 -2.89 -4.04 18.31
C GLY A 361 -2.67 -2.71 17.60
N PHE A 362 -3.59 -1.75 17.75
CA PHE A 362 -3.41 -0.40 17.22
C PHE A 362 -2.21 0.32 17.86
N LEU A 363 -2.04 0.24 19.18
CA LEU A 363 -0.91 0.85 19.90
C LEU A 363 0.42 0.21 19.50
N ILE A 364 0.49 -1.13 19.40
CA ILE A 364 1.69 -1.83 18.93
C ILE A 364 2.05 -1.40 17.51
N PHE A 365 1.07 -1.29 16.62
CA PHE A 365 1.32 -0.85 15.24
C PHE A 365 1.85 0.58 15.18
N THR A 366 1.28 1.49 15.97
CA THR A 366 1.73 2.90 16.00
C THR A 366 3.12 3.04 16.62
N TRP A 367 3.40 2.29 17.68
CA TRP A 367 4.72 2.27 18.32
C TRP A 367 5.79 1.73 17.36
N PHE A 368 5.52 0.62 16.70
CA PHE A 368 6.45 0.02 15.73
C PHE A 368 6.78 0.97 14.56
N ARG A 369 5.86 1.86 14.19
CA ARG A 369 6.08 2.86 13.14
C ARG A 369 6.93 4.04 13.61
N SER A 370 7.05 4.28 14.92
CA SER A 370 7.81 5.41 15.48
C SER A 370 9.31 5.13 15.62
N GLU A 371 9.74 3.88 15.56
CA GLU A 371 11.14 3.43 15.52
C GLU A 371 11.65 3.31 14.06
#